data_532a82bdb180ae4d5b5b9e0863701147
#
_entry.id   532a82bdb180ae4d5b5b9e0863701147
#
_cell.length_a   1.000
_cell.length_b   1.000
_cell.length_c   1.000
_cell.angle_alpha   90.00
_cell.angle_beta   90.00
_cell.angle_gamma   90.00
#
_symmetry.space_group_name_H-M   'P 1'
#
loop_
_entity.id
_entity.type
_entity.pdbx_description
1 polymer ?
#
loop_
_entity_poly.entity_id
_entity_poly.type
_entity_poly.pdbx_seq_one_letter_code
_entity_poly.pdbx_strand_id
1 'polypeptide(L)'
;MEEVVSRDYILNDNPDVIIDLVDATNIERNLYLTTQLIETGVPVVIALNMTDLLEKRGIKIDTKRLSMLLDCPIVETSALKQTGLDTLIETAIKVANKKEVDLPREIFSKEMEAAVADVKGVLPDTISEDKKRWYAVKFLENDSKVVEV
;
A
#
# COMPACT_ATOMS: atom_id res chain seq x y z
N MET A 1 -4.93 -13.64 -11.00
CA MET A 1 -6.11 -13.02 -11.65
C MET A 1 -6.70 -11.92 -10.76
N GLU A 2 -6.89 -12.15 -9.47
CA GLU A 2 -7.45 -11.18 -8.51
C GLU A 2 -6.57 -9.92 -8.36
N GLU A 3 -5.25 -10.07 -8.25
CA GLU A 3 -4.30 -8.97 -8.14
C GLU A 3 -4.37 -8.00 -9.33
N VAL A 4 -4.60 -8.52 -10.53
CA VAL A 4 -4.69 -7.70 -11.76
C VAL A 4 -5.96 -6.86 -11.76
N VAL A 5 -7.09 -7.46 -11.36
CA VAL A 5 -8.39 -6.76 -11.30
C VAL A 5 -8.35 -5.65 -10.25
N SER A 6 -7.79 -5.94 -9.07
CA SER A 6 -7.64 -4.95 -8.01
C SER A 6 -6.72 -3.80 -8.42
N ARG A 7 -5.60 -4.11 -9.07
CA ARG A 7 -4.66 -3.14 -9.61
C ARG A 7 -5.33 -2.24 -10.65
N ASP A 8 -5.99 -2.83 -11.63
CA ASP A 8 -6.62 -2.09 -12.72
C ASP A 8 -7.73 -1.17 -12.17
N TYR A 9 -8.47 -1.61 -11.15
CA TYR A 9 -9.43 -0.77 -10.44
C TYR A 9 -8.75 0.43 -9.76
N ILE A 10 -7.71 0.20 -8.97
CA ILE A 10 -7.00 1.27 -8.25
C ILE A 10 -6.45 2.32 -9.21
N LEU A 11 -5.86 1.87 -10.33
CA LEU A 11 -5.25 2.77 -11.30
C LEU A 11 -6.26 3.56 -12.14
N ASN A 12 -7.44 2.99 -12.42
CA ASN A 12 -8.43 3.61 -13.31
C ASN A 12 -9.49 4.42 -12.55
N ASP A 13 -9.94 3.94 -11.39
CA ASP A 13 -11.05 4.54 -10.65
C ASP A 13 -10.61 5.52 -9.56
N ASN A 14 -9.30 5.60 -9.26
CA ASN A 14 -8.70 6.53 -8.28
C ASN A 14 -9.49 6.59 -6.96
N PRO A 15 -9.56 5.51 -6.19
CA PRO A 15 -10.26 5.53 -4.90
C PRO A 15 -9.60 6.52 -3.95
N ASP A 16 -10.39 7.16 -3.07
CA ASP A 16 -9.90 8.14 -2.09
C ASP A 16 -9.02 7.50 -1.00
N VAL A 17 -9.20 6.21 -0.74
CA VAL A 17 -8.42 5.43 0.24
C VAL A 17 -8.51 3.94 -0.06
N ILE A 18 -7.44 3.21 0.26
CA ILE A 18 -7.40 1.75 0.23
C ILE A 18 -7.38 1.25 1.67
N ILE A 19 -8.25 0.31 2.00
CA ILE A 19 -8.15 -0.48 3.23
C ILE A 19 -7.50 -1.82 2.87
N ASP A 20 -6.26 -2.01 3.33
CA ASP A 20 -5.49 -3.24 3.12
C ASP A 20 -5.66 -4.19 4.30
N LEU A 21 -6.31 -5.33 4.07
CA LEU A 21 -6.54 -6.34 5.10
C LEU A 21 -5.33 -7.28 5.22
N VAL A 22 -4.53 -7.08 6.25
CA VAL A 22 -3.29 -7.81 6.51
C VAL A 22 -3.50 -8.88 7.59
N ASP A 23 -3.21 -10.13 7.25
CA ASP A 23 -3.15 -11.23 8.20
C ASP A 23 -1.85 -11.15 9.02
N ALA A 24 -1.96 -10.86 10.31
CA ALA A 24 -0.82 -10.74 11.21
C ALA A 24 -0.01 -12.04 11.33
N THR A 25 -0.62 -13.21 11.10
CA THR A 25 0.06 -14.50 11.18
C THR A 25 0.96 -14.80 9.98
N ASN A 26 0.76 -14.08 8.87
CA ASN A 26 1.52 -14.17 7.61
C ASN A 26 1.99 -12.78 7.16
N ILE A 27 2.40 -11.94 8.11
CA ILE A 27 2.65 -10.51 7.89
C ILE A 27 3.67 -10.24 6.78
N GLU A 28 4.79 -10.97 6.72
CA GLU A 28 5.83 -10.75 5.71
C GLU A 28 5.29 -10.87 4.28
N ARG A 29 4.49 -11.89 4.02
CA ARG A 29 3.88 -12.11 2.71
C ARG A 29 2.86 -11.02 2.38
N ASN A 30 2.05 -10.61 3.36
CA ASN A 30 1.01 -9.62 3.15
C ASN A 30 1.61 -8.22 2.96
N LEU A 31 2.68 -7.87 3.68
CA LEU A 31 3.35 -6.57 3.53
C LEU A 31 3.96 -6.37 2.14
N TYR A 32 4.27 -7.43 1.40
CA TYR A 32 4.68 -7.29 0.01
C TYR A 32 3.58 -6.65 -0.85
N LEU A 33 2.33 -7.08 -0.69
CA LEU A 33 1.20 -6.44 -1.35
C LEU A 33 0.99 -5.01 -0.85
N THR A 34 1.09 -4.79 0.47
CA THR A 34 0.98 -3.45 1.06
C THR A 34 1.94 -2.45 0.43
N THR A 35 3.21 -2.84 0.23
CA THR A 35 4.19 -1.96 -0.44
C THR A 35 3.80 -1.63 -1.87
N GLN A 36 3.25 -2.58 -2.61
CA GLN A 36 2.76 -2.33 -3.96
C GLN A 36 1.55 -1.38 -3.98
N LEU A 37 0.66 -1.49 -2.99
CA LEU A 37 -0.47 -0.57 -2.85
C LEU A 37 0.00 0.86 -2.54
N ILE A 38 0.96 1.02 -1.65
CA ILE A 38 1.56 2.33 -1.32
C ILE A 38 2.19 2.98 -2.57
N GLU A 39 2.85 2.20 -3.43
CA GLU A 39 3.45 2.69 -4.67
C GLU A 39 2.44 3.24 -5.68
N THR A 40 1.14 2.90 -5.55
CA THR A 40 0.09 3.48 -6.41
C THR A 40 -0.15 4.97 -6.14
N GLY A 41 0.32 5.50 -5.01
CA GLY A 41 0.07 6.87 -4.57
C GLY A 41 -1.31 7.08 -3.93
N VAL A 42 -2.17 6.07 -3.92
CA VAL A 42 -3.45 6.13 -3.21
C VAL A 42 -3.21 5.92 -1.71
N PRO A 43 -3.78 6.75 -0.82
CA PRO A 43 -3.63 6.57 0.62
C PRO A 43 -4.07 5.19 1.10
N VAL A 44 -3.24 4.55 1.94
CA VAL A 44 -3.50 3.20 2.46
C VAL A 44 -3.72 3.23 3.97
N VAL A 45 -4.71 2.49 4.44
CA VAL A 45 -4.93 2.19 5.86
C VAL A 45 -4.84 0.68 6.03
N ILE A 46 -3.97 0.21 6.91
CA ILE A 46 -3.77 -1.21 7.17
C ILE A 46 -4.74 -1.67 8.26
N ALA A 47 -5.59 -2.63 7.93
CA ALA A 47 -6.40 -3.38 8.88
C ALA A 47 -5.65 -4.65 9.30
N LEU A 48 -4.92 -4.58 10.41
CA LEU A 48 -4.12 -5.71 10.91
C LEU A 48 -5.02 -6.69 11.67
N ASN A 49 -5.32 -7.81 11.04
CA ASN A 49 -6.23 -8.81 11.58
C ASN A 49 -5.48 -10.00 12.22
N MET A 50 -6.17 -10.73 13.07
CA MET A 50 -5.67 -11.95 13.73
C MET A 50 -4.50 -11.71 14.72
N THR A 51 -4.33 -10.53 15.26
CA THR A 51 -3.29 -10.23 16.27
C THR A 51 -3.46 -11.08 17.53
N ASP A 52 -4.68 -11.43 17.90
CA ASP A 52 -5.00 -12.29 19.04
C ASP A 52 -4.44 -13.72 18.90
N LEU A 53 -4.23 -14.20 17.69
CA LEU A 53 -3.57 -15.49 17.46
C LEU A 53 -2.07 -15.44 17.73
N LEU A 54 -1.43 -14.30 17.42
CA LEU A 54 -0.02 -14.08 17.72
C LEU A 54 0.21 -13.91 19.22
N GLU A 55 -0.65 -13.15 19.89
CA GLU A 55 -0.59 -12.96 21.36
C GLU A 55 -0.63 -14.30 22.11
N LYS A 56 -1.49 -15.25 21.67
CA LYS A 56 -1.53 -16.61 22.22
C LYS A 56 -0.21 -17.38 22.03
N ARG A 57 0.60 -17.01 21.05
CA ARG A 57 1.94 -17.58 20.79
C ARG A 57 3.07 -16.78 21.44
N GLY A 58 2.75 -15.75 22.23
CA GLY A 58 3.73 -14.86 22.85
C GLY A 58 4.43 -13.90 21.87
N ILE A 59 3.89 -13.72 20.68
CA ILE A 59 4.43 -12.81 19.64
C ILE A 59 3.61 -11.53 19.65
N LYS A 60 4.31 -10.39 19.63
CA LYS A 60 3.68 -9.07 19.56
C LYS A 60 4.28 -8.26 18.40
N ILE A 61 3.43 -7.63 17.61
CA ILE A 61 3.82 -6.72 16.55
C ILE A 61 3.86 -5.30 17.12
N ASP A 62 4.95 -4.58 16.88
CA ASP A 62 5.03 -3.14 17.18
C ASP A 62 4.36 -2.36 16.05
N THR A 63 3.04 -2.21 16.18
CA THR A 63 2.19 -1.55 15.17
C THR A 63 2.54 -0.07 15.00
N LYS A 64 3.04 0.60 16.07
CA LYS A 64 3.47 2.00 16.00
C LYS A 64 4.72 2.15 15.14
N ARG A 65 5.71 1.29 15.36
CA ARG A 65 6.94 1.29 14.59
C ARG A 65 6.69 0.91 13.13
N LEU A 66 5.85 -0.09 12.92
CA LEU A 66 5.47 -0.52 11.58
C LEU A 66 4.73 0.60 10.81
N SER A 67 3.79 1.28 11.46
CA SER A 67 3.09 2.43 10.90
C SER A 67 4.04 3.56 10.50
N MET A 68 5.05 3.85 11.32
CA MET A 68 6.08 4.85 10.98
C MET A 68 6.95 4.44 9.79
N LEU A 69 7.28 3.15 9.68
CA LEU A 69 8.12 2.65 8.58
C LEU A 69 7.39 2.65 7.25
N LEU A 70 6.11 2.30 7.25
CA LEU A 70 5.28 2.25 6.04
C LEU A 70 4.58 3.58 5.73
N ASP A 71 4.62 4.53 6.68
CA ASP A 71 3.89 5.79 6.62
C ASP A 71 2.39 5.64 6.38
N CYS A 72 1.83 4.56 6.90
CA CYS A 72 0.41 4.23 6.81
C CYS A 72 -0.19 4.05 8.20
N PRO A 73 -1.40 4.52 8.47
CA PRO A 73 -2.12 4.15 9.69
C PRO A 73 -2.36 2.65 9.76
N ILE A 74 -2.16 2.08 10.94
CA ILE A 74 -2.45 0.67 11.21
C ILE A 74 -3.51 0.58 12.29
N VAL A 75 -4.60 -0.13 12.02
CA VAL A 75 -5.66 -0.41 12.98
C VAL A 75 -5.72 -1.90 13.23
N GLU A 76 -5.56 -2.31 14.48
CA GLU A 76 -5.74 -3.70 14.87
C GLU A 76 -7.24 -4.04 14.83
N THR A 77 -7.57 -5.13 14.13
CA THR A 77 -8.94 -5.57 13.95
C THR A 77 -9.08 -7.06 14.28
N SER A 78 -10.28 -7.45 14.66
CA SER A 78 -10.66 -8.86 14.71
C SER A 78 -12.03 -9.02 14.05
N ALA A 79 -12.04 -9.55 12.85
CA ALA A 79 -13.29 -9.84 12.14
C ALA A 79 -14.16 -10.84 12.91
N LEU A 80 -13.54 -11.81 13.57
CA LEU A 80 -14.25 -12.82 14.37
C LEU A 80 -14.93 -12.19 15.61
N LYS A 81 -14.25 -11.26 16.29
CA LYS A 81 -14.76 -10.59 17.50
C LYS A 81 -15.48 -9.30 17.18
N GLN A 82 -15.50 -8.89 15.91
CA GLN A 82 -16.05 -7.61 15.45
C GLN A 82 -15.49 -6.40 16.21
N THR A 83 -14.18 -6.43 16.54
CA THR A 83 -13.49 -5.34 17.22
C THR A 83 -12.61 -4.56 16.25
N GLY A 84 -12.44 -3.25 16.53
CA GLY A 84 -11.60 -2.34 15.74
C GLY A 84 -12.23 -1.85 14.44
N LEU A 85 -13.42 -2.31 14.05
CA LEU A 85 -14.04 -1.96 12.78
C LEU A 85 -14.45 -0.48 12.72
N ASP A 86 -15.05 0.03 13.79
CA ASP A 86 -15.46 1.46 13.86
C ASP A 86 -14.23 2.37 13.76
N THR A 87 -13.16 2.04 14.50
CA THR A 87 -11.90 2.77 14.45
C THR A 87 -11.26 2.72 13.04
N LEU A 88 -11.36 1.57 12.36
CA LEU A 88 -10.87 1.40 11.00
C LEU A 88 -11.61 2.33 10.03
N ILE A 89 -12.93 2.35 10.09
CA ILE A 89 -13.78 3.20 9.24
C ILE A 89 -13.50 4.67 9.51
N GLU A 90 -13.45 5.09 10.78
CA GLU A 90 -13.12 6.47 11.13
C GLU A 90 -11.73 6.89 10.64
N THR A 91 -10.74 5.98 10.74
CA THR A 91 -9.38 6.23 10.26
C THR A 91 -9.36 6.35 8.74
N ALA A 92 -10.04 5.46 8.02
CA ALA A 92 -10.13 5.52 6.57
C ALA A 92 -10.79 6.82 6.09
N ILE A 93 -11.88 7.24 6.71
CA ILE A 93 -12.55 8.51 6.40
C ILE A 93 -11.62 9.70 6.65
N LYS A 94 -10.89 9.72 7.76
CA LYS A 94 -9.92 10.77 8.07
C LYS A 94 -8.81 10.86 7.03
N VAL A 95 -8.30 9.72 6.58
CA VAL A 95 -7.25 9.63 5.56
C VAL A 95 -7.79 10.11 4.22
N ALA A 96 -8.96 9.62 3.79
CA ALA A 96 -9.60 10.04 2.54
C ALA A 96 -9.88 11.56 2.48
N ASN A 97 -10.24 12.17 3.61
CA ASN A 97 -10.55 13.59 3.68
C ASN A 97 -9.32 14.51 3.73
N LYS A 98 -8.12 13.99 4.02
CA LYS A 98 -6.90 14.82 4.09
C LYS A 98 -6.50 15.42 2.75
N LYS A 99 -6.91 14.84 1.62
CA LYS A 99 -6.60 15.28 0.24
C LYS A 99 -5.11 15.58 -0.02
N GLU A 100 -4.24 15.27 0.92
CA GLU A 100 -2.81 15.29 0.70
C GLU A 100 -2.49 14.02 -0.07
N VAL A 101 -2.18 14.18 -1.35
CA VAL A 101 -1.50 13.13 -2.11
C VAL A 101 -0.09 13.11 -1.54
N ASP A 102 0.12 12.30 -0.50
CA ASP A 102 1.46 11.99 -0.07
C ASP A 102 2.11 11.24 -1.24
N LEU A 103 2.96 11.95 -1.96
CA LEU A 103 3.77 11.32 -3.00
C LEU A 103 4.50 10.14 -2.37
N PRO A 104 4.51 8.97 -3.03
CA PRO A 104 5.18 7.79 -2.51
C PRO A 104 6.59 8.14 -2.08
N ARG A 105 6.94 7.82 -0.83
CA ARG A 105 8.27 8.12 -0.30
C ARG A 105 9.33 7.30 -1.02
N GLU A 106 10.54 7.84 -1.05
CA GLU A 106 11.73 7.09 -1.46
C GLU A 106 11.97 5.97 -0.43
N ILE A 107 11.59 4.75 -0.76
CA ILE A 107 11.71 3.56 0.11
C ILE A 107 12.81 2.61 -0.34
N PHE A 108 13.35 2.82 -1.52
CA PHE A 108 14.42 2.01 -2.09
C PHE A 108 15.82 2.56 -1.78
N SER A 109 16.86 1.84 -2.17
CA SER A 109 18.22 2.36 -2.12
C SER A 109 18.39 3.57 -3.05
N LYS A 110 19.39 4.41 -2.79
CA LYS A 110 19.66 5.59 -3.64
C LYS A 110 19.85 5.25 -5.12
N GLU A 111 20.48 4.12 -5.39
CA GLU A 111 20.72 3.63 -6.75
C GLU A 111 19.40 3.24 -7.42
N MET A 112 18.51 2.59 -6.67
CA MET A 112 17.19 2.20 -7.19
C MET A 112 16.30 3.42 -7.38
N GLU A 113 16.31 4.39 -6.46
CA GLU A 113 15.56 5.64 -6.60
C GLU A 113 16.03 6.45 -7.82
N ALA A 114 17.33 6.47 -8.10
CA ALA A 114 17.87 7.09 -9.31
C ALA A 114 17.33 6.40 -10.57
N ALA A 115 17.32 5.06 -10.61
CA ALA A 115 16.76 4.30 -11.73
C ALA A 115 15.26 4.56 -11.91
N VAL A 116 14.49 4.65 -10.82
CA VAL A 116 13.08 5.02 -10.85
C VAL A 116 12.89 6.43 -11.42
N ALA A 117 13.72 7.39 -11.02
CA ALA A 117 13.67 8.76 -11.52
C ALA A 117 13.97 8.83 -13.03
N ASP A 118 14.98 8.09 -13.51
CA ASP A 118 15.34 8.02 -14.92
C ASP A 118 14.18 7.47 -15.77
N VAL A 119 13.56 6.38 -15.32
CA VAL A 119 12.39 5.79 -16.01
C VAL A 119 11.21 6.75 -15.99
N LYS A 120 10.92 7.41 -14.85
CA LYS A 120 9.87 8.43 -14.77
C LYS A 120 10.04 9.53 -15.81
N GLY A 121 11.28 9.95 -16.03
CA GLY A 121 11.59 11.03 -16.97
C GLY A 121 11.33 10.70 -18.44
N VAL A 122 11.23 9.41 -18.79
CA VAL A 122 10.96 8.94 -20.17
C VAL A 122 9.54 8.43 -20.36
N LEU A 123 8.73 8.31 -19.29
CA LEU A 123 7.34 7.91 -19.42
C LEU A 123 6.49 8.97 -20.11
N PRO A 124 5.49 8.55 -20.93
CA PRO A 124 4.64 9.47 -21.65
C PRO A 124 3.85 10.44 -20.75
N ASP A 125 3.58 11.66 -21.23
CA ASP A 125 2.76 12.65 -20.51
C ASP A 125 1.28 12.26 -20.41
N THR A 126 0.86 11.20 -21.10
CA THR A 126 -0.47 10.61 -20.94
C THR A 126 -0.66 9.91 -19.59
N ILE A 127 0.45 9.58 -18.91
CA ILE A 127 0.44 9.01 -17.56
C ILE A 127 0.50 10.16 -16.56
N SER A 128 -0.47 10.24 -15.66
CA SER A 128 -0.52 11.27 -14.62
C SER A 128 0.68 11.15 -13.65
N GLU A 129 1.19 12.29 -13.14
CA GLU A 129 2.42 12.36 -12.35
C GLU A 129 2.39 11.48 -11.09
N ASP A 130 1.22 11.38 -10.44
CA ASP A 130 0.99 10.52 -9.28
C ASP A 130 1.18 9.02 -9.58
N LYS A 131 0.94 8.61 -10.82
CA LYS A 131 1.06 7.20 -11.28
C LYS A 131 2.42 6.89 -11.91
N LYS A 132 3.15 7.89 -12.38
CA LYS A 132 4.46 7.68 -13.05
C LYS A 132 5.44 6.86 -12.21
N ARG A 133 5.46 7.06 -10.88
CA ARG A 133 6.32 6.29 -10.00
C ARG A 133 5.97 4.80 -10.02
N TRP A 134 4.69 4.46 -9.90
CA TRP A 134 4.24 3.08 -9.94
C TRP A 134 4.63 2.40 -11.27
N TYR A 135 4.38 3.08 -12.41
CA TYR A 135 4.77 2.56 -13.73
C TYR A 135 6.28 2.37 -13.85
N ALA A 136 7.07 3.31 -13.33
CA ALA A 136 8.53 3.21 -13.35
C ALA A 136 9.04 1.99 -12.56
N VAL A 137 8.51 1.76 -11.37
CA VAL A 137 8.86 0.57 -10.56
C VAL A 137 8.49 -0.71 -11.28
N LYS A 138 7.28 -0.80 -11.82
CA LYS A 138 6.81 -1.99 -12.55
C LYS A 138 7.62 -2.24 -13.83
N PHE A 139 8.05 -1.18 -14.50
CA PHE A 139 8.93 -1.28 -15.66
C PHE A 139 10.31 -1.86 -15.28
N LEU A 140 10.87 -1.41 -14.16
CA LEU A 140 12.14 -1.94 -13.64
C LEU A 140 12.02 -3.39 -13.13
N GLU A 141 10.85 -3.79 -12.63
CA GLU A 141 10.53 -5.19 -12.29
C GLU A 141 10.33 -6.08 -13.53
N ASN A 142 10.36 -5.50 -14.73
CA ASN A 142 10.07 -6.19 -15.99
C ASN A 142 8.68 -6.87 -15.99
N ASP A 143 7.68 -6.20 -15.42
CA ASP A 143 6.29 -6.68 -15.44
C ASP A 143 5.77 -6.62 -16.88
N SER A 144 5.61 -7.79 -17.49
CA SER A 144 5.22 -7.95 -18.90
C SER A 144 3.90 -7.25 -19.26
N LYS A 145 3.01 -7.06 -18.28
CA LYS A 145 1.71 -6.41 -18.49
C LYS A 145 1.80 -4.88 -18.56
N VAL A 146 2.90 -4.32 -18.06
CA VAL A 146 3.16 -2.87 -18.10
C VAL A 146 4.01 -2.51 -19.32
N VAL A 147 4.83 -3.42 -19.79
CA VAL A 147 5.70 -3.22 -20.98
C VAL A 147 4.90 -3.22 -22.29
N GLU A 148 3.68 -3.76 -22.29
CA GLU A 148 2.80 -3.83 -23.48
C GLU A 148 1.90 -2.58 -23.65
N VAL A 149 2.00 -1.59 -22.75
CA VAL A 149 1.25 -0.31 -22.80
C VAL A 149 2.12 0.79 -23.36
#